data_9029f6562d26d1a0fb773dceb25b97a6
#
_entry.id   9029f6562d26d1a0fb773dceb25b97a6
#
_cell.length_a   1.000
_cell.length_b   1.000
_cell.length_c   1.000
_cell.angle_alpha   90.00
_cell.angle_beta   90.00
_cell.angle_gamma   90.00
#
_symmetry.space_group_name_H-M   'P 1'
#
loop_
_entity.id
_entity.type
_entity.pdbx_description
1 polymer ?
#
loop_
_entity_poly.entity_id
_entity_poly.type
_entity_poly.pdbx_seq_one_letter_code
_entity_poly.pdbx_strand_id
1 'polypeptide(L)'
;MKPKVFLDTNILLDLLLERPGFEDAAEILQAGEDGRIDLYCSFLTMANVAFILRKNTTPARLAPTLMQIRSLINVLPMDVGQLDEACRIAGRDFEDALQAVCAHSAGCTHIVTRNKADYRFTVSTGGTIDLSTYPAICTPEEFKSH
;
A
#
# COMPACT_ATOMS: atom_id res chain seq x y z
N MET A 1 -10.02 8.19 -16.76
CA MET A 1 -8.67 7.99 -16.23
C MET A 1 -8.65 6.78 -15.29
N LYS A 2 -7.63 5.93 -15.42
CA LYS A 2 -7.55 4.73 -14.56
C LYS A 2 -7.28 5.12 -13.10
N PRO A 3 -7.94 4.50 -12.13
CA PRO A 3 -7.56 4.66 -10.74
C PRO A 3 -6.13 4.20 -10.51
N LYS A 4 -5.42 4.93 -9.67
CA LYS A 4 -4.09 4.54 -9.17
C LYS A 4 -4.27 4.04 -7.75
N VAL A 5 -4.02 2.76 -7.54
CA VAL A 5 -4.39 2.06 -6.31
C VAL A 5 -3.16 1.60 -5.57
N PHE A 6 -2.98 2.11 -4.36
CA PHE A 6 -1.87 1.75 -3.49
C PHE A 6 -2.32 0.62 -2.56
N LEU A 7 -1.55 -0.46 -2.51
CA LEU A 7 -1.84 -1.61 -1.68
C LEU A 7 -1.00 -1.58 -0.40
N ASP A 8 -1.68 -1.67 0.75
CA ASP A 8 -1.02 -1.82 2.04
C ASP A 8 -0.32 -3.20 2.11
N THR A 9 0.71 -3.29 2.94
CA THR A 9 1.52 -4.50 3.13
C THR A 9 0.65 -5.74 3.38
N ASN A 10 -0.35 -5.63 4.25
CA ASN A 10 -1.19 -6.78 4.60
C ASN A 10 -2.03 -7.30 3.44
N ILE A 11 -2.36 -6.46 2.48
CA ILE A 11 -3.10 -6.91 1.28
C ILE A 11 -2.22 -7.86 0.46
N LEU A 12 -0.95 -7.52 0.28
CA LEU A 12 0.00 -8.40 -0.43
C LEU A 12 0.28 -9.68 0.35
N LEU A 13 0.39 -9.58 1.67
CA LEU A 13 0.59 -10.76 2.51
C LEU A 13 -0.63 -11.69 2.48
N ASP A 14 -1.83 -11.13 2.45
CA ASP A 14 -3.04 -11.92 2.32
C ASP A 14 -3.03 -12.74 1.03
N LEU A 15 -2.62 -12.12 -0.07
CA LEU A 15 -2.50 -12.81 -1.36
C LEU A 15 -1.44 -13.92 -1.31
N LEU A 16 -0.26 -13.61 -0.80
CA LEU A 16 0.88 -14.53 -0.82
C LEU A 16 0.70 -15.70 0.14
N LEU A 17 0.02 -15.49 1.25
CA LEU A 17 -0.19 -16.50 2.30
C LEU A 17 -1.61 -17.08 2.29
N GLU A 18 -2.43 -16.67 1.33
CA GLU A 18 -3.83 -17.11 1.19
C GLU A 18 -4.61 -16.99 2.51
N ARG A 19 -4.46 -15.83 3.16
CA ARG A 19 -5.20 -15.54 4.40
C ARG A 19 -6.70 -15.36 4.11
N PRO A 20 -7.57 -15.53 5.12
CA PRO A 20 -9.01 -15.31 4.92
C PRO A 20 -9.30 -13.94 4.29
N GLY A 21 -10.13 -13.93 3.24
CA GLY A 21 -10.47 -12.71 2.51
C GLY A 21 -9.53 -12.40 1.35
N PHE A 22 -8.55 -13.26 1.04
CA PHE A 22 -7.59 -13.00 -0.03
C PHE A 22 -8.24 -12.93 -1.40
N GLU A 23 -9.42 -13.50 -1.57
CA GLU A 23 -10.12 -13.51 -2.86
C GLU A 23 -10.44 -12.09 -3.35
N ASP A 24 -10.81 -11.20 -2.45
CA ASP A 24 -11.08 -9.81 -2.80
C ASP A 24 -9.81 -9.09 -3.25
N ALA A 25 -8.70 -9.34 -2.56
CA ALA A 25 -7.40 -8.80 -2.96
C ALA A 25 -6.96 -9.37 -4.31
N ALA A 26 -7.24 -10.66 -4.57
CA ALA A 26 -6.92 -11.30 -5.83
C ALA A 26 -7.69 -10.67 -7.00
N GLU A 27 -8.95 -10.28 -6.79
CA GLU A 27 -9.73 -9.58 -7.82
C GLU A 27 -9.14 -8.21 -8.14
N ILE A 28 -8.63 -7.50 -7.13
CA ILE A 28 -7.96 -6.21 -7.35
C ILE A 28 -6.67 -6.42 -8.16
N LEU A 29 -5.89 -7.44 -7.82
CA LEU A 29 -4.68 -7.75 -8.57
C LEU A 29 -5.02 -8.10 -10.03
N GLN A 30 -6.09 -8.86 -10.26
CA GLN A 30 -6.54 -9.20 -11.59
C GLN A 30 -6.95 -7.95 -12.38
N ALA A 31 -7.61 -6.99 -11.73
CA ALA A 31 -7.96 -5.72 -12.37
C ALA A 31 -6.71 -4.96 -12.82
N GLY A 32 -5.63 -5.04 -12.04
CA GLY A 32 -4.34 -4.47 -12.41
C GLY A 32 -3.72 -5.16 -13.62
N GLU A 33 -3.74 -6.49 -13.63
CA GLU A 33 -3.23 -7.26 -14.77
C GLU A 33 -4.04 -6.98 -16.05
N ASP A 34 -5.35 -6.79 -15.91
CA ASP A 34 -6.23 -6.48 -17.03
C ASP A 34 -6.09 -5.04 -17.53
N GLY A 35 -5.30 -4.22 -16.85
CA GLY A 35 -5.09 -2.83 -17.24
C GLY A 35 -6.24 -1.89 -16.89
N ARG A 36 -7.19 -2.33 -16.03
CA ARG A 36 -8.30 -1.48 -15.61
C ARG A 36 -7.92 -0.48 -14.52
N ILE A 37 -6.89 -0.82 -13.74
CA ILE A 37 -6.32 0.04 -12.70
C ILE A 37 -4.80 -0.07 -12.74
N ASP A 38 -4.12 0.93 -12.16
CA ASP A 38 -2.67 0.88 -11.95
C ASP A 38 -2.40 0.57 -10.48
N LEU A 39 -1.61 -0.46 -10.23
CA LEU A 39 -1.29 -0.92 -8.87
C LEU A 39 0.06 -0.40 -8.43
N TYR A 40 0.13 0.02 -7.16
CA TYR A 40 1.32 0.57 -6.53
C TYR A 40 1.51 -0.01 -5.13
N CYS A 41 2.76 -0.11 -4.72
CA CYS A 41 3.14 -0.30 -3.32
C CYS A 41 4.45 0.45 -3.10
N SER A 42 4.96 0.48 -1.87
CA SER A 42 6.20 1.18 -1.55
C SER A 42 7.37 0.23 -1.36
N PHE A 43 8.59 0.78 -1.36
CA PHE A 43 9.79 0.06 -0.91
C PHE A 43 9.61 -0.51 0.50
N LEU A 44 8.97 0.27 1.38
CA LEU A 44 8.71 -0.19 2.75
C LEU A 44 7.87 -1.46 2.75
N THR A 45 6.83 -1.51 1.91
CA THR A 45 6.01 -2.71 1.74
C THR A 45 6.85 -3.88 1.27
N MET A 46 7.72 -3.68 0.29
CA MET A 46 8.58 -4.77 -0.21
C MET A 46 9.51 -5.29 0.87
N ALA A 47 10.10 -4.40 1.67
CA ALA A 47 10.96 -4.81 2.80
C ALA A 47 10.17 -5.59 3.85
N ASN A 48 8.97 -5.14 4.19
CA ASN A 48 8.12 -5.81 5.17
C ASN A 48 7.66 -7.18 4.68
N VAL A 49 7.27 -7.28 3.43
CA VAL A 49 6.88 -8.56 2.82
C VAL A 49 8.05 -9.54 2.87
N ALA A 50 9.24 -9.09 2.47
CA ALA A 50 10.44 -9.92 2.50
C ALA A 50 10.76 -10.41 3.92
N PHE A 51 10.65 -9.51 4.90
CA PHE A 51 10.92 -9.85 6.31
C PHE A 51 9.94 -10.93 6.82
N ILE A 52 8.68 -10.80 6.50
CA ILE A 52 7.66 -11.75 6.96
C ILE A 52 7.76 -13.07 6.22
N LEU A 53 7.94 -13.04 4.90
CA LEU A 53 8.01 -14.25 4.09
C LEU A 53 9.25 -15.11 4.40
N ARG A 54 10.33 -14.51 4.90
CA ARG A 54 11.56 -15.27 5.16
C ARG A 54 11.36 -16.46 6.10
N LYS A 55 10.32 -16.42 6.90
CA LYS A 55 9.98 -17.52 7.83
C LYS A 55 9.35 -18.71 7.12
N ASN A 56 8.79 -18.50 5.94
CA ASN A 56 8.04 -19.51 5.20
C ASN A 56 8.66 -19.89 3.86
N THR A 57 9.88 -19.41 3.59
CA THR A 57 10.55 -19.65 2.32
C THR A 57 12.07 -19.68 2.52
N THR A 58 12.79 -20.08 1.48
CA THR A 58 14.25 -20.06 1.47
C THR A 58 14.76 -18.78 0.80
N PRO A 59 16.01 -18.36 1.10
CA PRO A 59 16.60 -17.22 0.39
C PRO A 59 16.58 -17.37 -1.12
N ALA A 60 16.74 -18.59 -1.63
CA ALA A 60 16.74 -18.86 -3.07
C ALA A 60 15.36 -18.60 -3.71
N ARG A 61 14.28 -18.71 -2.94
CA ARG A 61 12.92 -18.48 -3.44
C ARG A 61 12.42 -17.07 -3.18
N LEU A 62 12.99 -16.40 -2.19
CA LEU A 62 12.52 -15.09 -1.77
C LEU A 62 12.69 -14.04 -2.89
N ALA A 63 13.90 -13.93 -3.44
CA ALA A 63 14.18 -12.94 -4.47
C ALA A 63 13.30 -13.11 -5.72
N PRO A 64 13.13 -14.34 -6.27
CA PRO A 64 12.20 -14.53 -7.39
C PRO A 64 10.76 -14.12 -7.06
N THR A 65 10.28 -14.40 -5.83
CA THR A 65 8.93 -14.00 -5.41
C THR A 65 8.80 -12.48 -5.39
N LEU A 66 9.79 -11.77 -4.85
CA LEU A 66 9.78 -10.31 -4.83
C LEU A 66 9.82 -9.72 -6.25
N MET A 67 10.59 -10.32 -7.14
CA MET A 67 10.65 -9.88 -8.53
C MET A 67 9.32 -10.11 -9.25
N GLN A 68 8.62 -11.17 -8.92
CA GLN A 68 7.30 -11.42 -9.48
C GLN A 68 6.29 -10.35 -9.02
N ILE A 69 6.31 -9.99 -7.75
CA ILE A 69 5.49 -8.88 -7.25
C ILE A 69 5.82 -7.60 -8.00
N ARG A 70 7.11 -7.29 -8.16
CA ARG A 70 7.55 -6.09 -8.84
C ARG A 70 7.10 -6.04 -10.30
N SER A 71 6.96 -7.19 -10.95
CA SER A 71 6.48 -7.24 -12.34
C SER A 71 5.00 -6.92 -12.48
N LEU A 72 4.22 -7.09 -11.41
CA LEU A 72 2.77 -6.90 -11.41
C LEU A 72 2.36 -5.55 -10.81
N ILE A 73 3.18 -5.00 -9.94
CA ILE A 73 2.85 -3.82 -9.13
C ILE A 73 4.00 -2.81 -9.25
N ASN A 74 3.65 -1.53 -9.43
CA ASN A 74 4.64 -0.47 -9.46
C ASN A 74 5.15 -0.21 -8.05
N VAL A 75 6.45 -0.36 -7.84
CA VAL A 75 7.08 -0.15 -6.52
C VAL A 75 7.60 1.28 -6.46
N LEU A 76 7.10 2.04 -5.49
CA LEU A 76 7.43 3.45 -5.34
C LEU A 76 8.63 3.64 -4.40
N PRO A 77 9.58 4.51 -4.78
CA PRO A 77 10.66 4.89 -3.85
C PRO A 77 10.11 5.79 -2.75
N MET A 78 10.88 5.90 -1.68
CA MET A 78 10.56 6.79 -0.57
C MET A 78 11.77 7.68 -0.29
N ASP A 79 11.53 8.92 0.15
CA ASP A 79 12.59 9.89 0.37
C ASP A 79 12.45 10.60 1.73
N VAL A 80 13.45 11.44 2.04
CA VAL A 80 13.49 12.17 3.32
C VAL A 80 12.36 13.18 3.43
N GLY A 81 11.96 13.80 2.31
CA GLY A 81 10.83 14.73 2.31
C GLY A 81 9.54 14.03 2.72
N GLN A 82 9.33 12.80 2.27
CA GLN A 82 8.17 12.01 2.68
C GLN A 82 8.24 11.64 4.15
N LEU A 83 9.42 11.30 4.65
CA LEU A 83 9.62 11.04 6.08
C LEU A 83 9.23 12.26 6.91
N ASP A 84 9.69 13.45 6.50
CA ASP A 84 9.38 14.70 7.20
C ASP A 84 7.87 14.97 7.20
N GLU A 85 7.20 14.75 6.08
CA GLU A 85 5.75 14.94 5.99
C GLU A 85 5.01 13.93 6.89
N ALA A 86 5.43 12.67 6.90
CA ALA A 86 4.83 11.66 7.75
C ALA A 86 4.95 12.02 9.24
N CYS A 87 6.05 12.68 9.64
CA CYS A 87 6.23 13.15 11.00
C CYS A 87 5.28 14.29 11.37
N ARG A 88 4.73 15.01 10.40
CA ARG A 88 3.80 16.13 10.61
C ARG A 88 2.35 15.70 10.69
N ILE A 89 2.04 14.49 10.29
CA ILE A 89 0.69 13.94 10.44
C ILE A 89 0.70 12.93 11.58
N ALA A 90 -0.36 12.95 12.37
CA ALA A 90 -0.49 12.07 13.51
C ALA A 90 -1.53 10.99 13.20
N GLY A 91 -1.21 9.76 13.56
CA GLY A 91 -2.08 8.61 13.39
C GLY A 91 -1.73 7.54 14.39
N ARG A 92 -2.38 6.39 14.30
CA ARG A 92 -2.13 5.27 15.22
C ARG A 92 -0.81 4.58 14.95
N ASP A 93 -0.32 4.68 13.72
CA ASP A 93 0.85 3.95 13.27
C ASP A 93 1.67 4.83 12.33
N PHE A 94 2.94 5.07 12.69
CA PHE A 94 3.83 5.89 11.88
C PHE A 94 4.10 5.26 10.51
N GLU A 95 4.21 3.95 10.46
CA GLU A 95 4.45 3.23 9.21
C GLU A 95 3.31 3.47 8.22
N ASP A 96 2.06 3.46 8.70
CA ASP A 96 0.90 3.74 7.87
C ASP A 96 0.86 5.20 7.44
N ALA A 97 1.31 6.13 8.29
CA ALA A 97 1.47 7.54 7.91
C ALA A 97 2.46 7.67 6.76
N LEU A 98 3.58 6.96 6.84
CA LEU A 98 4.60 6.98 5.79
C LEU A 98 4.08 6.38 4.48
N GLN A 99 3.30 5.30 4.58
CA GLN A 99 2.64 4.71 3.41
C GLN A 99 1.67 5.69 2.75
N ALA A 100 0.86 6.38 3.57
CA ALA A 100 -0.11 7.35 3.04
C ALA A 100 0.58 8.52 2.32
N VAL A 101 1.67 9.02 2.88
CA VAL A 101 2.46 10.09 2.25
C VAL A 101 3.05 9.60 0.93
N CYS A 102 3.57 8.38 0.91
CA CYS A 102 4.13 7.79 -0.31
C CYS A 102 3.05 7.70 -1.42
N ALA A 103 1.88 7.18 -1.07
CA ALA A 103 0.78 7.07 -2.02
C ALA A 103 0.31 8.44 -2.53
N HIS A 104 0.20 9.41 -1.63
CA HIS A 104 -0.19 10.77 -1.99
C HIS A 104 0.83 11.41 -2.94
N SER A 105 2.11 11.26 -2.66
CA SER A 105 3.19 11.83 -3.49
C SER A 105 3.18 11.27 -4.91
N ALA A 106 2.73 10.03 -5.09
CA ALA A 106 2.64 9.39 -6.40
C ALA A 106 1.33 9.69 -7.13
N GLY A 107 0.42 10.44 -6.51
CA GLY A 107 -0.88 10.76 -7.11
C GLY A 107 -1.86 9.60 -7.06
N CYS A 108 -1.70 8.67 -6.12
CA CYS A 108 -2.64 7.56 -5.97
C CYS A 108 -4.01 8.08 -5.59
N THR A 109 -5.07 7.46 -6.14
CA THR A 109 -6.46 7.82 -5.87
C THR A 109 -7.02 7.06 -4.68
N HIS A 110 -6.51 5.87 -4.42
CA HIS A 110 -7.01 4.97 -3.38
C HIS A 110 -5.86 4.29 -2.64
N ILE A 111 -6.05 4.05 -1.36
CA ILE A 111 -5.25 3.12 -0.56
C ILE A 111 -6.17 1.99 -0.13
N VAL A 112 -5.80 0.77 -0.48
CA VAL A 112 -6.55 -0.42 -0.07
C VAL A 112 -5.87 -1.04 1.14
N THR A 113 -6.62 -1.16 2.24
CA THR A 113 -6.15 -1.70 3.52
C THR A 113 -7.26 -2.48 4.21
N ARG A 114 -6.89 -3.43 5.06
CA ARG A 114 -7.86 -4.13 5.89
C ARG A 114 -8.24 -3.31 7.13
N ASN A 115 -7.40 -2.35 7.51
CA ASN A 115 -7.56 -1.61 8.76
C ASN A 115 -7.62 -0.10 8.48
N LYS A 116 -8.80 0.36 8.10
CA LYS A 116 -9.02 1.79 7.77
C LYS A 116 -8.73 2.72 8.92
N ALA A 117 -8.90 2.26 10.17
CA ALA A 117 -8.69 3.10 11.34
C ALA A 117 -7.23 3.54 11.48
N ASP A 118 -6.28 2.74 10.99
CA ASP A 118 -4.85 3.06 11.04
C ASP A 118 -4.47 4.16 10.05
N TYR A 119 -5.37 4.48 9.12
CA TYR A 119 -5.16 5.53 8.10
C TYR A 119 -5.94 6.80 8.40
N ARG A 120 -6.30 7.03 9.65
CA ARG A 120 -6.92 8.28 10.10
C ARG A 120 -5.85 9.17 10.69
N PHE A 121 -5.60 10.30 10.05
CA PHE A 121 -4.52 11.20 10.42
C PHE A 121 -5.05 12.58 10.74
N THR A 122 -4.27 13.31 11.56
CA THR A 122 -4.48 14.73 11.83
C THR A 122 -3.15 15.45 11.65
N VAL A 123 -3.20 16.70 11.24
CA VAL A 123 -1.99 17.51 11.13
C VAL A 123 -1.58 17.96 12.53
N SER A 124 -0.38 17.56 12.96
CA SER A 124 0.07 17.74 14.35
C SER A 124 0.60 19.14 14.66
N THR A 125 1.02 19.90 13.68
CA THR A 125 1.51 21.29 13.86
C THR A 125 1.09 22.12 12.67
N GLY A 126 0.90 23.43 12.87
CA GLY A 126 0.39 24.39 11.89
C GLY A 126 1.05 24.34 10.52
N GLY A 127 0.90 23.25 9.84
CA GLY A 127 1.46 23.02 8.53
C GLY A 127 0.46 23.33 7.42
N THR A 128 0.97 23.31 6.20
CA THR A 128 0.19 23.53 4.98
C THR A 128 -0.32 22.21 4.39
N ILE A 129 -0.24 21.10 5.15
CA ILE A 129 -0.68 19.79 4.67
C ILE A 129 -2.21 19.74 4.64
N ASP A 130 -2.75 19.45 3.48
CA ASP A 130 -4.20 19.27 3.29
C ASP A 130 -4.50 17.78 3.12
N LEU A 131 -5.00 17.16 4.20
CA LEU A 131 -5.31 15.73 4.20
C LEU A 131 -6.49 15.38 3.28
N SER A 132 -7.30 16.36 2.88
CA SER A 132 -8.42 16.10 1.95
C SER A 132 -7.94 15.73 0.56
N THR A 133 -6.67 16.02 0.22
CA THR A 133 -6.08 15.66 -1.06
C THR A 133 -5.46 14.27 -1.07
N TYR A 134 -5.41 13.61 0.09
CA TYR A 134 -4.85 12.26 0.20
C TYR A 134 -5.79 11.23 -0.42
N PRO A 135 -5.26 10.05 -0.79
CA PRO A 135 -6.09 9.01 -1.39
C PRO A 135 -7.27 8.59 -0.51
N ALA A 136 -8.35 8.16 -1.13
CA ALA A 136 -9.47 7.57 -0.42
C ALA A 136 -9.05 6.23 0.19
N ILE A 137 -9.44 5.99 1.44
CA ILE A 137 -9.09 4.76 2.15
C ILE A 137 -10.25 3.77 2.06
N CYS A 138 -9.99 2.57 1.57
CA CYS A 138 -11.03 1.56 1.42
C CYS A 138 -10.48 0.16 1.71
N THR A 139 -11.39 -0.74 2.09
CA THR A 139 -11.08 -2.16 2.19
C THR A 139 -11.11 -2.79 0.80
N PRO A 140 -10.51 -4.00 0.62
CA PRO A 140 -10.63 -4.70 -0.66
C PRO A 140 -12.07 -4.90 -1.11
N GLU A 141 -12.96 -5.23 -0.18
CA GLU A 141 -14.37 -5.42 -0.47
C GLU A 141 -15.04 -4.12 -0.93
N GLU A 142 -14.74 -3.01 -0.25
CA GLU A 142 -15.27 -1.69 -0.63
C GLU A 142 -14.76 -1.26 -2.00
N PHE A 143 -13.48 -1.48 -2.27
CA PHE A 143 -12.88 -1.04 -3.53
C PHE A 143 -13.51 -1.77 -4.72
N LYS A 144 -13.68 -3.07 -4.64
CA LYS A 144 -14.23 -3.83 -5.77
C LYS A 144 -15.72 -3.58 -6.02
N SER A 145 -16.41 -2.91 -5.10
CA SER A 145 -17.81 -2.50 -5.26
C SER A 145 -17.97 -1.22 -6.09
N HIS A 146 -16.86 -0.61 -6.45
CA HIS A 146 -16.86 0.63 -7.25
C HIS A 146 -16.86 0.36 -8.73
#